data_e41e6f453780337f8f520da2705537dd
#
_entry.id   e41e6f453780337f8f520da2705537dd
#
_cell.length_a   1.000
_cell.length_b   1.000
_cell.length_c   1.000
_cell.angle_alpha   90.00
_cell.angle_beta   90.00
_cell.angle_gamma   90.00
#
_symmetry.space_group_name_H-M   'P 1'
#
loop_
_entity.id
_entity.type
_entity.pdbx_description
1 polymer ?
#
loop_
_entity_poly.entity_id
_entity_poly.type
_entity_poly.pdbx_seq_one_letter_code
_entity_poly.pdbx_strand_id
1 'polypeptide(L)'
;MWTSCQRISYICVTAHFIDNNWTLHKKILSFCQVTSHTGEAICAALDKCLNSWGLNRVLCLTVDNASANDVGVDRLKRRLLSRGHLVMDGKYLHMRCCAHVLNLVVKDGLKDIDDSVSRIRHAVWYARSSALRLDAFKACIDESLEYKGSVCLDVETRWNSTYLMLVAALKHKDTFDELGYQDKKYVNELVKKGKGVPTQGDWDHIRLILPFLKLFYDATVHMSGSSYLTSNTYMFEILGIGKSIVEMCNSEDAHLRSTAQAMKKKYDKYWGNYKSINMMLLIALVLDPRRKVKLADWMMRRFYNNADADSLKEMLESCLKSLYEEYCFGVMRPQGNVEAAQAFDSVSDPYGLRVFYLSDNSNTSNNELQTYLNEDLEQNMEINVLEWWKVNSGRYPILASIARDVLAIPVTTVASESAFSTGERVLDPYRSSLTPTTAEALICTQDWLKGTSSSLITNEDFENLERFEQELICMEDGPSCSTSSSSLAQEDD
;
A
#
# COMPACT_ATOMS: atom_id res chain seq x y z
N MET A 1 -4.28 12.06 -0.64
CA MET A 1 -4.21 13.53 -0.45
C MET A 1 -3.90 13.82 1.01
N TRP A 2 -3.23 14.93 1.28
CA TRP A 2 -2.75 15.35 2.60
C TRP A 2 -2.98 16.85 2.79
N THR A 3 -3.29 17.28 4.01
CA THR A 3 -3.50 18.69 4.35
C THR A 3 -2.39 19.16 5.29
N SER A 4 -1.66 20.20 4.88
CA SER A 4 -0.55 20.75 5.65
C SER A 4 -1.02 21.52 6.90
N CYS A 5 -0.08 21.85 7.80
CA CYS A 5 -0.32 22.73 8.97
C CYS A 5 -0.91 24.09 8.55
N GLN A 6 -0.67 24.55 7.33
CA GLN A 6 -1.25 25.77 6.76
C GLN A 6 -2.69 25.58 6.22
N ARG A 7 -3.30 24.42 6.40
CA ARG A 7 -4.62 24.04 5.85
C ARG A 7 -4.68 24.05 4.32
N ILE A 8 -3.55 23.85 3.66
CA ILE A 8 -3.46 23.69 2.21
C ILE A 8 -3.44 22.19 1.90
N SER A 9 -4.34 21.76 1.01
CA SER A 9 -4.42 20.37 0.59
C SER A 9 -3.49 20.10 -0.59
N TYR A 10 -2.76 18.98 -0.53
CA TYR A 10 -1.82 18.53 -1.55
C TYR A 10 -2.17 17.14 -2.06
N ILE A 11 -1.86 16.88 -3.32
CA ILE A 11 -1.82 15.55 -3.92
C ILE A 11 -0.39 15.23 -4.33
N CYS A 12 0.06 14.01 -4.03
CA CYS A 12 1.32 13.49 -4.52
C CYS A 12 1.07 12.44 -5.59
N VAL A 13 1.77 12.56 -6.71
CA VAL A 13 1.75 11.58 -7.80
C VAL A 13 3.14 10.98 -7.94
N THR A 14 3.25 9.67 -7.78
CA THR A 14 4.50 8.92 -7.94
C THR A 14 4.44 8.03 -9.17
N ALA A 15 5.55 7.94 -9.91
CA ALA A 15 5.73 6.95 -10.97
C ALA A 15 6.59 5.79 -10.45
N HIS A 16 6.19 4.58 -10.84
CA HIS A 16 6.94 3.36 -10.62
C HIS A 16 7.22 2.72 -11.97
N PHE A 17 8.48 2.42 -12.26
CA PHE A 17 8.89 1.86 -13.54
C PHE A 17 10.19 1.08 -13.40
N ILE A 18 10.42 0.14 -14.32
CA ILE A 18 11.68 -0.59 -14.47
C ILE A 18 12.37 -0.07 -15.74
N ASP A 19 13.60 0.40 -15.61
CA ASP A 19 14.37 0.97 -16.71
C ASP A 19 14.97 -0.10 -17.63
N ASN A 20 15.69 0.35 -18.68
CA ASN A 20 16.34 -0.56 -19.63
C ASN A 20 17.48 -1.39 -19.01
N ASN A 21 17.98 -1.00 -17.84
CA ASN A 21 19.00 -1.76 -17.07
C ASN A 21 18.36 -2.74 -16.10
N TRP A 22 17.03 -2.84 -16.09
CA TRP A 22 16.25 -3.66 -15.17
C TRP A 22 16.34 -3.20 -13.72
N THR A 23 16.48 -1.90 -13.50
CA THR A 23 16.43 -1.28 -12.18
C THR A 23 15.04 -0.73 -11.92
N LEU A 24 14.48 -1.09 -10.77
CA LEU A 24 13.18 -0.56 -10.31
C LEU A 24 13.38 0.87 -9.79
N HIS A 25 12.57 1.78 -10.27
CA HIS A 25 12.56 3.17 -9.86
C HIS A 25 11.22 3.58 -9.27
N LYS A 26 11.29 4.45 -8.28
CA LYS A 26 10.17 5.23 -7.74
C LYS A 26 10.55 6.71 -7.81
N LYS A 27 9.74 7.55 -8.44
CA LYS A 27 9.98 8.99 -8.55
C LYS A 27 8.70 9.79 -8.29
N ILE A 28 8.82 10.90 -7.56
CA ILE A 28 7.72 11.85 -7.40
C ILE A 28 7.62 12.67 -8.68
N LEU A 29 6.48 12.59 -9.38
CA LEU A 29 6.20 13.36 -10.58
C LEU A 29 5.60 14.72 -10.26
N SER A 30 4.79 14.81 -9.22
CA SER A 30 4.12 16.05 -8.79
C SER A 30 3.75 15.98 -7.31
N PHE A 31 3.87 17.13 -6.63
CA PHE A 31 3.40 17.37 -5.28
C PHE A 31 2.62 18.69 -5.25
N CYS A 32 1.47 18.71 -5.91
CA CYS A 32 0.77 19.95 -6.19
C CYS A 32 -0.40 20.23 -5.24
N GLN A 33 -0.68 21.50 -5.02
CA GLN A 33 -1.86 21.96 -4.30
C GLN A 33 -3.13 21.56 -5.03
N VAL A 34 -4.15 21.14 -4.29
CA VAL A 34 -5.51 20.89 -4.78
C VAL A 34 -6.51 21.75 -4.01
N THR A 35 -7.54 22.21 -4.72
CA THR A 35 -8.55 23.12 -4.16
C THR A 35 -9.60 22.41 -3.31
N SER A 36 -9.77 21.11 -3.52
CA SER A 36 -10.75 20.29 -2.81
C SER A 36 -10.39 18.80 -2.86
N HIS A 37 -10.98 18.02 -1.96
CA HIS A 37 -10.84 16.57 -1.92
C HIS A 37 -11.88 15.83 -2.79
N THR A 38 -12.36 16.46 -3.85
CA THR A 38 -13.35 15.88 -4.76
C THR A 38 -12.69 15.03 -5.84
N GLY A 39 -13.40 14.02 -6.36
CA GLY A 39 -12.92 13.22 -7.48
C GLY A 39 -12.61 14.04 -8.74
N GLU A 40 -13.25 15.19 -8.93
CA GLU A 40 -12.94 16.09 -10.04
C GLU A 40 -11.58 16.76 -9.90
N ALA A 41 -11.25 17.28 -8.70
CA ALA A 41 -9.96 17.87 -8.42
C ALA A 41 -8.83 16.84 -8.53
N ILE A 42 -9.07 15.60 -8.05
CA ILE A 42 -8.13 14.49 -8.21
C ILE A 42 -7.88 14.19 -9.69
N CYS A 43 -8.95 14.02 -10.47
CA CYS A 43 -8.85 13.77 -11.91
C CYS A 43 -8.08 14.90 -12.63
N ALA A 44 -8.37 16.16 -12.31
CA ALA A 44 -7.71 17.31 -12.93
C ALA A 44 -6.21 17.36 -12.61
N ALA A 45 -5.83 17.08 -11.35
CA ALA A 45 -4.43 17.05 -10.93
C ALA A 45 -3.66 15.92 -11.62
N LEU A 46 -4.23 14.70 -11.67
CA LEU A 46 -3.63 13.55 -12.34
C LEU A 46 -3.49 13.79 -13.86
N ASP A 47 -4.54 14.27 -14.52
CA ASP A 47 -4.52 14.56 -15.97
C ASP A 47 -3.47 15.63 -16.30
N LYS A 48 -3.38 16.71 -15.49
CA LYS A 48 -2.35 17.74 -15.63
C LYS A 48 -0.95 17.15 -15.47
N CYS A 49 -0.73 16.31 -14.47
CA CYS A 49 0.56 15.67 -14.23
C CYS A 49 0.96 14.79 -15.42
N LEU A 50 0.08 13.89 -15.87
CA LEU A 50 0.36 13.00 -17.01
C LEU A 50 0.69 13.79 -18.29
N ASN A 51 -0.07 14.84 -18.59
CA ASN A 51 0.17 15.69 -19.75
C ASN A 51 1.50 16.47 -19.65
N SER A 52 1.84 16.98 -18.46
CA SER A 52 3.10 17.75 -18.27
C SER A 52 4.35 16.87 -18.44
N TRP A 53 4.25 15.58 -18.16
CA TRP A 53 5.32 14.59 -18.35
C TRP A 53 5.27 13.90 -19.73
N GLY A 54 4.28 14.21 -20.58
CA GLY A 54 4.08 13.56 -21.88
C GLY A 54 3.75 12.05 -21.76
N LEU A 55 3.16 11.63 -20.64
CA LEU A 55 2.83 10.22 -20.41
C LEU A 55 1.52 9.88 -21.12
N ASN A 56 1.64 9.19 -22.22
CA ASN A 56 0.55 8.82 -23.13
C ASN A 56 0.20 7.34 -23.12
N ARG A 57 0.75 6.57 -22.17
CA ARG A 57 0.43 5.16 -22.00
C ARG A 57 0.43 4.81 -20.51
N VAL A 58 -0.75 4.57 -19.96
CA VAL A 58 -0.96 4.26 -18.53
C VAL A 58 -1.51 2.86 -18.37
N LEU A 59 -0.81 2.03 -17.61
CA LEU A 59 -1.23 0.66 -17.30
C LEU A 59 -2.10 0.60 -16.05
N CYS A 60 -1.63 1.18 -14.94
CA CYS A 60 -2.24 1.03 -13.63
C CYS A 60 -2.09 2.31 -12.80
N LEU A 61 -3.07 2.57 -11.94
CA LEU A 61 -3.09 3.66 -10.96
C LEU A 61 -3.51 3.10 -9.60
N THR A 62 -2.59 3.12 -8.65
CA THR A 62 -2.84 2.66 -7.28
C THR A 62 -3.27 3.83 -6.40
N VAL A 63 -4.43 3.69 -5.77
CA VAL A 63 -5.02 4.69 -4.87
C VAL A 63 -5.61 4.01 -3.62
N ASP A 64 -5.83 4.78 -2.55
CA ASP A 64 -6.58 4.29 -1.38
C ASP A 64 -8.08 4.13 -1.71
N ASN A 65 -8.83 3.55 -0.76
CA ASN A 65 -10.25 3.22 -0.96
C ASN A 65 -11.22 4.37 -0.61
N ALA A 66 -10.76 5.62 -0.61
CA ALA A 66 -11.66 6.76 -0.44
C ALA A 66 -12.60 6.89 -1.66
N SER A 67 -13.88 7.13 -1.42
CA SER A 67 -14.88 7.24 -2.49
C SER A 67 -14.58 8.34 -3.52
N ALA A 68 -13.91 9.41 -3.10
CA ALA A 68 -13.44 10.46 -4.00
C ALA A 68 -12.42 9.94 -5.01
N ASN A 69 -11.56 8.99 -4.62
CA ASN A 69 -10.59 8.36 -5.51
C ASN A 69 -11.29 7.48 -6.55
N ASP A 70 -12.31 6.70 -6.17
CA ASP A 70 -13.09 5.90 -7.12
C ASP A 70 -13.68 6.80 -8.23
N VAL A 71 -14.28 7.94 -7.85
CA VAL A 71 -14.81 8.92 -8.81
C VAL A 71 -13.72 9.56 -9.65
N GLY A 72 -12.59 9.89 -9.04
CA GLY A 72 -11.44 10.52 -9.73
C GLY A 72 -10.84 9.60 -10.78
N VAL A 73 -10.60 8.34 -10.41
CA VAL A 73 -10.07 7.31 -11.33
C VAL A 73 -11.02 7.02 -12.49
N ASP A 74 -12.34 6.90 -12.22
CA ASP A 74 -13.32 6.65 -13.27
C ASP A 74 -13.40 7.82 -14.28
N ARG A 75 -13.35 9.07 -13.80
CA ARG A 75 -13.30 10.26 -14.67
C ARG A 75 -11.99 10.29 -15.50
N LEU A 76 -10.86 10.01 -14.86
CA LEU A 76 -9.55 9.95 -15.53
C LEU A 76 -9.55 8.85 -16.60
N LYS A 77 -10.05 7.66 -16.28
CA LYS A 77 -10.19 6.56 -17.23
C LYS A 77 -10.91 6.98 -18.50
N ARG A 78 -12.06 7.64 -18.36
CA ARG A 78 -12.83 8.14 -19.54
C ARG A 78 -12.03 9.13 -20.38
N ARG A 79 -11.28 10.06 -19.76
CA ARG A 79 -10.44 11.02 -20.47
C ARG A 79 -9.28 10.34 -21.21
N LEU A 80 -8.58 9.42 -20.55
CA LEU A 80 -7.45 8.72 -21.15
C LEU A 80 -7.92 7.75 -22.26
N LEU A 81 -9.06 7.09 -22.08
CA LEU A 81 -9.64 6.21 -23.09
C LEU A 81 -9.94 6.97 -24.40
N SER A 82 -10.54 8.18 -24.31
CA SER A 82 -10.84 8.99 -25.49
C SER A 82 -9.58 9.46 -26.24
N ARG A 83 -8.40 9.40 -25.62
CA ARG A 83 -7.10 9.73 -26.23
C ARG A 83 -6.30 8.49 -26.67
N GLY A 84 -6.77 7.28 -26.38
CA GLY A 84 -6.02 6.05 -26.64
C GLY A 84 -4.79 5.86 -25.73
N HIS A 85 -4.79 6.45 -24.53
CA HIS A 85 -3.64 6.46 -23.61
C HIS A 85 -3.69 5.33 -22.56
N LEU A 86 -4.53 4.33 -22.74
CA LEU A 86 -4.70 3.25 -21.76
C LEU A 86 -4.28 1.89 -22.35
N VAL A 87 -3.58 1.12 -21.54
CA VAL A 87 -3.32 -0.30 -21.81
C VAL A 87 -4.59 -1.10 -21.52
N MET A 88 -4.94 -2.07 -22.37
CA MET A 88 -6.15 -2.90 -22.23
C MET A 88 -7.43 -2.07 -22.05
N ASP A 89 -7.53 -0.93 -22.75
CA ASP A 89 -8.65 0.02 -22.62
C ASP A 89 -8.96 0.43 -21.18
N GLY A 90 -7.94 0.38 -20.33
CA GLY A 90 -8.03 0.70 -18.90
C GLY A 90 -8.86 -0.28 -18.10
N LYS A 91 -9.04 -1.52 -18.56
CA LYS A 91 -9.77 -2.55 -17.83
C LYS A 91 -9.20 -2.80 -16.44
N TYR A 92 -7.88 -2.67 -16.32
CA TYR A 92 -7.13 -2.92 -15.09
C TYR A 92 -6.45 -1.66 -14.51
N LEU A 93 -6.90 -0.47 -14.93
CA LEU A 93 -6.33 0.80 -14.50
C LEU A 93 -6.36 0.98 -12.98
N HIS A 94 -7.52 0.69 -12.35
CA HIS A 94 -7.72 0.95 -10.93
C HIS A 94 -7.16 -0.18 -10.06
N MET A 95 -6.11 0.12 -9.31
CA MET A 95 -5.56 -0.72 -8.26
C MET A 95 -5.89 -0.13 -6.88
N ARG A 96 -6.44 -0.96 -5.99
CA ARG A 96 -6.71 -0.55 -4.62
C ARG A 96 -5.47 -0.75 -3.75
N CYS A 97 -5.16 0.24 -2.92
CA CYS A 97 -4.05 0.13 -1.96
C CYS A 97 -4.28 -1.04 -1.00
N CYS A 98 -3.39 -2.03 -1.06
CA CYS A 98 -3.48 -3.23 -0.24
C CYS A 98 -3.34 -2.93 1.25
N ALA A 99 -2.37 -2.10 1.64
CA ALA A 99 -2.15 -1.73 3.03
C ALA A 99 -3.41 -1.09 3.64
N HIS A 100 -4.11 -0.24 2.87
CA HIS A 100 -5.38 0.33 3.31
C HIS A 100 -6.49 -0.71 3.47
N VAL A 101 -6.59 -1.70 2.56
CA VAL A 101 -7.58 -2.79 2.68
C VAL A 101 -7.26 -3.66 3.89
N LEU A 102 -5.99 -4.02 4.13
CA LEU A 102 -5.59 -4.79 5.31
C LEU A 102 -5.90 -4.02 6.61
N ASN A 103 -5.66 -2.70 6.64
CA ASN A 103 -6.05 -1.83 7.76
C ASN A 103 -7.56 -1.94 8.04
N LEU A 104 -8.40 -1.92 7.01
CA LEU A 104 -9.86 -2.07 7.18
C LEU A 104 -10.25 -3.45 7.69
N VAL A 105 -9.56 -4.52 7.24
CA VAL A 105 -9.82 -5.90 7.71
C VAL A 105 -9.48 -6.03 9.18
N VAL A 106 -8.28 -5.59 9.58
CA VAL A 106 -7.82 -5.69 10.98
C VAL A 106 -8.68 -4.82 11.90
N LYS A 107 -9.00 -3.60 11.51
CA LYS A 107 -9.87 -2.71 12.30
C LYS A 107 -11.26 -3.33 12.56
N ASP A 108 -11.83 -3.99 11.57
CA ASP A 108 -13.13 -4.66 11.79
C ASP A 108 -13.01 -5.83 12.78
N GLY A 109 -11.89 -6.57 12.75
CA GLY A 109 -11.63 -7.63 13.73
C GLY A 109 -11.38 -7.11 15.15
N LEU A 110 -10.59 -6.03 15.26
CA LEU A 110 -10.24 -5.48 16.59
C LEU A 110 -11.43 -4.87 17.33
N LYS A 111 -12.57 -4.59 16.67
CA LYS A 111 -13.77 -4.07 17.32
C LYS A 111 -14.29 -4.97 18.44
N ASP A 112 -14.16 -6.29 18.31
CA ASP A 112 -14.64 -7.25 19.30
C ASP A 112 -13.80 -7.23 20.58
N ILE A 113 -12.56 -6.77 20.52
CA ILE A 113 -11.63 -6.63 21.66
C ILE A 113 -11.27 -5.16 21.93
N ASP A 114 -12.07 -4.22 21.42
CA ASP A 114 -11.79 -2.78 21.53
C ASP A 114 -11.64 -2.32 22.97
N ASP A 115 -12.41 -2.85 23.91
CA ASP A 115 -12.26 -2.54 25.32
C ASP A 115 -10.91 -2.93 25.89
N SER A 116 -10.38 -4.12 25.55
CA SER A 116 -9.06 -4.58 25.97
C SER A 116 -7.96 -3.72 25.36
N VAL A 117 -8.03 -3.47 24.05
CA VAL A 117 -7.09 -2.59 23.34
C VAL A 117 -7.12 -1.18 23.92
N SER A 118 -8.32 -0.64 24.18
CA SER A 118 -8.50 0.70 24.72
C SER A 118 -7.93 0.85 26.13
N ARG A 119 -8.13 -0.15 27.03
CA ARG A 119 -7.53 -0.12 28.38
C ARG A 119 -6.00 -0.10 28.32
N ILE A 120 -5.42 -0.94 27.49
CA ILE A 120 -3.96 -1.01 27.31
C ILE A 120 -3.44 0.30 26.69
N ARG A 121 -4.12 0.84 25.67
CA ARG A 121 -3.78 2.15 25.07
C ARG A 121 -3.76 3.27 26.10
N HIS A 122 -4.76 3.33 26.96
CA HIS A 122 -4.81 4.34 28.03
C HIS A 122 -3.70 4.14 29.08
N ALA A 123 -3.35 2.90 29.39
CA ALA A 123 -2.23 2.60 30.27
C ALA A 123 -0.89 3.07 29.68
N VAL A 124 -0.65 2.76 28.40
CA VAL A 124 0.53 3.22 27.66
C VAL A 124 0.54 4.75 27.55
N TRP A 125 -0.60 5.36 27.23
CA TRP A 125 -0.73 6.81 27.19
C TRP A 125 -0.40 7.45 28.54
N TYR A 126 -0.90 6.89 29.67
CA TYR A 126 -0.55 7.40 30.99
C TYR A 126 0.95 7.38 31.23
N ALA A 127 1.61 6.25 30.98
CA ALA A 127 3.05 6.09 31.17
C ALA A 127 3.88 7.06 30.30
N ARG A 128 3.39 7.39 29.10
CA ARG A 128 4.09 8.27 28.13
C ARG A 128 3.71 9.75 28.23
N SER A 129 2.67 10.13 28.96
CA SER A 129 2.12 11.48 28.97
C SER A 129 3.00 12.54 29.63
N SER A 130 4.03 12.18 30.40
CA SER A 130 5.02 13.10 30.93
C SER A 130 6.32 12.37 31.31
N ALA A 131 7.44 13.12 31.38
CA ALA A 131 8.73 12.57 31.77
C ALA A 131 8.65 11.91 33.17
N LEU A 132 8.01 12.56 34.16
CA LEU A 132 7.85 12.02 35.50
C LEU A 132 7.08 10.70 35.55
N ARG A 133 6.02 10.55 34.71
CA ARG A 133 5.26 9.30 34.64
C ARG A 133 6.06 8.20 33.94
N LEU A 134 6.81 8.56 32.91
CA LEU A 134 7.70 7.62 32.24
C LEU A 134 8.80 7.13 33.17
N ASP A 135 9.36 7.99 34.00
CA ASP A 135 10.37 7.62 34.99
C ASP A 135 9.77 6.76 36.11
N ALA A 136 8.54 7.05 36.55
CA ALA A 136 7.81 6.19 37.49
C ALA A 136 7.52 4.79 36.85
N PHE A 137 7.13 4.73 35.60
CA PHE A 137 6.94 3.48 34.88
C PHE A 137 8.26 2.70 34.78
N LYS A 138 9.36 3.39 34.41
CA LYS A 138 10.68 2.74 34.33
C LYS A 138 11.17 2.21 35.68
N ALA A 139 10.84 2.88 36.78
CA ALA A 139 11.19 2.44 38.14
C ALA A 139 10.46 1.13 38.52
N CYS A 140 9.34 0.82 37.89
CA CYS A 140 8.60 -0.46 38.07
C CYS A 140 9.12 -1.60 37.18
N ILE A 141 10.11 -1.36 36.30
CA ILE A 141 10.66 -2.42 35.45
C ILE A 141 11.52 -3.34 36.28
N ASP A 142 11.21 -4.64 36.25
CA ASP A 142 12.03 -5.66 36.87
C ASP A 142 13.39 -5.78 36.15
N GLU A 143 14.49 -5.79 36.92
CA GLU A 143 15.86 -5.91 36.37
C GLU A 143 16.08 -7.21 35.60
N SER A 144 15.29 -8.26 35.88
CA SER A 144 15.33 -9.53 35.17
C SER A 144 14.64 -9.50 33.80
N LEU A 145 13.92 -8.42 33.45
CA LEU A 145 13.23 -8.29 32.17
C LEU A 145 14.25 -8.20 31.04
N GLU A 146 14.25 -9.21 30.16
CA GLU A 146 15.13 -9.27 28.99
C GLU A 146 14.83 -8.17 27.96
N TYR A 147 13.56 -7.73 27.88
CA TYR A 147 13.13 -6.71 26.94
C TYR A 147 13.49 -5.30 27.44
N LYS A 148 14.47 -4.69 26.81
CA LYS A 148 14.96 -3.33 27.15
C LYS A 148 14.28 -2.20 26.37
N GLY A 149 13.32 -2.52 25.48
CA GLY A 149 12.54 -1.51 24.74
C GLY A 149 11.55 -0.77 25.63
N SER A 150 11.11 0.40 25.21
CA SER A 150 10.06 1.16 25.89
C SER A 150 8.70 0.88 25.29
N VAL A 151 7.63 1.18 26.03
CA VAL A 151 6.27 1.21 25.47
C VAL A 151 6.14 2.37 24.49
N CYS A 152 5.41 2.18 23.39
CA CYS A 152 5.13 3.19 22.37
C CYS A 152 3.63 3.50 22.30
N LEU A 153 3.31 4.74 21.96
CA LEU A 153 1.94 5.15 21.67
C LEU A 153 1.53 4.60 20.31
N ASP A 154 0.25 4.44 20.07
CA ASP A 154 -0.28 4.11 18.76
C ASP A 154 -0.97 5.31 18.10
N VAL A 155 -1.17 5.16 16.81
CA VAL A 155 -2.01 6.02 15.97
C VAL A 155 -3.26 5.23 15.63
N GLU A 156 -4.40 5.54 16.24
CA GLU A 156 -5.64 4.76 16.08
C GLU A 156 -6.10 4.57 14.62
N THR A 157 -5.69 5.48 13.73
CA THR A 157 -5.98 5.38 12.31
C THR A 157 -5.16 4.31 11.60
N ARG A 158 -4.01 3.89 12.16
CA ARG A 158 -3.05 2.93 11.59
C ARG A 158 -2.87 1.72 12.49
N TRP A 159 -3.45 0.62 12.13
CA TRP A 159 -3.44 -0.61 12.91
C TRP A 159 -2.05 -1.18 13.20
N ASN A 160 -1.05 -0.93 12.33
CA ASN A 160 0.33 -1.38 12.54
C ASN A 160 0.92 -0.80 13.83
N SER A 161 0.68 0.49 14.09
CA SER A 161 1.12 1.13 15.33
C SER A 161 0.40 0.57 16.55
N THR A 162 -0.89 0.25 16.42
CA THR A 162 -1.64 -0.46 17.48
C THR A 162 -1.03 -1.84 17.74
N TYR A 163 -0.67 -2.60 16.70
CA TYR A 163 0.02 -3.88 16.86
C TYR A 163 1.34 -3.73 17.63
N LEU A 164 2.20 -2.78 17.24
CA LEU A 164 3.47 -2.54 17.90
C LEU A 164 3.30 -2.08 19.35
N MET A 165 2.35 -1.18 19.61
CA MET A 165 1.97 -0.79 20.96
C MET A 165 1.59 -1.98 21.82
N LEU A 166 0.73 -2.88 21.31
CA LEU A 166 0.27 -4.07 22.04
C LEU A 166 1.41 -5.06 22.28
N VAL A 167 2.31 -5.25 21.30
CA VAL A 167 3.51 -6.11 21.46
C VAL A 167 4.41 -5.57 22.56
N ALA A 168 4.71 -4.25 22.56
CA ALA A 168 5.52 -3.63 23.57
C ALA A 168 4.84 -3.66 24.95
N ALA A 169 3.56 -3.32 25.01
CA ALA A 169 2.80 -3.33 26.25
C ALA A 169 2.73 -4.71 26.90
N LEU A 170 2.51 -5.77 26.10
CA LEU A 170 2.44 -7.15 26.61
C LEU A 170 3.77 -7.59 27.25
N LYS A 171 4.90 -7.14 26.70
CA LYS A 171 6.23 -7.41 27.31
C LYS A 171 6.44 -6.71 28.65
N HIS A 172 5.73 -5.60 28.87
CA HIS A 172 5.74 -4.83 30.11
C HIS A 172 4.50 -5.06 30.98
N LYS A 173 3.78 -6.18 30.80
CA LYS A 173 2.57 -6.49 31.57
C LYS A 173 2.80 -6.35 33.08
N ASP A 174 3.81 -7.03 33.61
CA ASP A 174 4.12 -7.04 35.03
C ASP A 174 4.55 -5.65 35.54
N THR A 175 5.19 -4.84 34.68
CA THR A 175 5.50 -3.43 34.97
C THR A 175 4.23 -2.59 35.13
N PHE A 176 3.19 -2.83 34.31
CA PHE A 176 1.90 -2.13 34.45
C PHE A 176 1.14 -2.58 35.69
N ASP A 177 1.23 -3.87 36.04
CA ASP A 177 0.63 -4.41 37.26
C ASP A 177 1.31 -3.75 38.49
N GLU A 178 2.65 -3.67 38.54
CA GLU A 178 3.41 -3.04 39.60
C GLU A 178 3.11 -1.52 39.70
N LEU A 179 3.02 -0.83 38.54
CA LEU A 179 2.62 0.57 38.51
C LEU A 179 1.23 0.78 39.11
N GLY A 180 0.31 -0.18 38.93
CA GLY A 180 -1.01 -0.16 39.55
C GLY A 180 -0.99 -0.24 41.07
N TYR A 181 -0.01 -0.92 41.64
CA TYR A 181 0.19 -0.96 43.11
C TYR A 181 0.86 0.31 43.64
N GLN A 182 1.85 0.84 42.93
CA GLN A 182 2.66 1.97 43.42
C GLN A 182 2.00 3.32 43.15
N ASP A 183 1.33 3.53 42.03
CA ASP A 183 0.77 4.80 41.61
C ASP A 183 -0.77 4.84 41.63
N LYS A 184 -1.32 5.36 42.76
CA LYS A 184 -2.78 5.55 42.88
C LYS A 184 -3.34 6.56 41.86
N LYS A 185 -2.53 7.48 41.31
CA LYS A 185 -2.98 8.44 40.32
C LYS A 185 -3.24 7.72 38.98
N TYR A 186 -2.40 6.75 38.62
CA TYR A 186 -2.58 5.89 37.48
C TYR A 186 -3.97 5.23 37.52
N VAL A 187 -4.27 4.50 38.58
CA VAL A 187 -5.56 3.80 38.72
C VAL A 187 -6.75 4.78 38.68
N ASN A 188 -6.66 5.88 39.46
CA ASN A 188 -7.75 6.84 39.53
C ASN A 188 -8.03 7.55 38.20
N GLU A 189 -6.99 7.87 37.43
CA GLU A 189 -7.14 8.56 36.14
C GLU A 189 -7.76 7.63 35.10
N LEU A 190 -7.31 6.37 35.01
CA LEU A 190 -7.88 5.40 34.10
C LEU A 190 -9.33 5.06 34.42
N VAL A 191 -9.70 4.97 35.70
CA VAL A 191 -11.09 4.80 36.13
C VAL A 191 -11.94 6.01 35.77
N LYS A 192 -11.44 7.23 35.96
CA LYS A 192 -12.14 8.47 35.57
C LYS A 192 -12.40 8.56 34.08
N LYS A 193 -11.48 8.04 33.24
CA LYS A 193 -11.66 7.92 31.78
C LYS A 193 -12.67 6.82 31.38
N GLY A 194 -13.26 6.10 32.35
CA GLY A 194 -14.31 5.10 32.14
C GLY A 194 -13.85 3.74 31.63
N LYS A 195 -12.52 3.52 31.49
CA LYS A 195 -12.00 2.24 30.98
C LYS A 195 -11.37 1.37 32.08
N GLY A 196 -10.80 1.96 33.13
CA GLY A 196 -10.07 1.27 34.18
C GLY A 196 -8.67 0.80 33.75
N VAL A 197 -7.97 0.13 34.67
CA VAL A 197 -6.66 -0.48 34.40
C VAL A 197 -6.82 -1.78 33.62
N PRO A 198 -5.83 -2.17 32.81
CA PRO A 198 -5.85 -3.48 32.14
C PRO A 198 -5.99 -4.63 33.15
N THR A 199 -6.85 -5.58 32.85
CA THR A 199 -7.09 -6.78 33.67
C THR A 199 -6.31 -7.97 33.09
N GLN A 200 -6.19 -9.05 33.88
CA GLN A 200 -5.59 -10.30 33.37
C GLN A 200 -6.29 -10.81 32.11
N GLY A 201 -7.62 -10.70 32.05
CA GLY A 201 -8.38 -11.09 30.85
C GLY A 201 -8.03 -10.27 29.62
N ASP A 202 -7.75 -8.95 29.78
CA ASP A 202 -7.31 -8.09 28.67
C ASP A 202 -5.96 -8.57 28.11
N TRP A 203 -5.02 -8.87 28.99
CA TRP A 203 -3.69 -9.37 28.58
C TRP A 203 -3.78 -10.75 27.92
N ASP A 204 -4.68 -11.62 28.38
CA ASP A 204 -4.87 -12.95 27.78
C ASP A 204 -5.49 -12.82 26.38
N HIS A 205 -6.48 -11.94 26.18
CA HIS A 205 -7.03 -11.66 24.85
C HIS A 205 -5.94 -11.15 23.88
N ILE A 206 -5.10 -10.22 24.33
CA ILE A 206 -4.02 -9.69 23.46
C ILE A 206 -2.98 -10.76 23.17
N ARG A 207 -2.58 -11.58 24.15
CA ARG A 207 -1.63 -12.68 23.94
C ARG A 207 -2.11 -13.67 22.88
N LEU A 208 -3.42 -13.95 22.86
CA LEU A 208 -4.02 -14.87 21.89
C LEU A 208 -4.07 -14.30 20.47
N ILE A 209 -4.40 -12.99 20.31
CA ILE A 209 -4.59 -12.40 19.00
C ILE A 209 -3.28 -11.96 18.31
N LEU A 210 -2.24 -11.60 19.08
CA LEU A 210 -1.00 -11.06 18.54
C LEU A 210 -0.30 -11.94 17.49
N PRO A 211 -0.17 -13.28 17.68
CA PRO A 211 0.43 -14.15 16.66
C PRO A 211 -0.34 -14.12 15.34
N PHE A 212 -1.66 -14.00 15.39
CA PHE A 212 -2.50 -13.87 14.20
C PHE A 212 -2.33 -12.51 13.54
N LEU A 213 -2.32 -11.41 14.31
CA LEU A 213 -2.08 -10.07 13.79
C LEU A 213 -0.67 -9.91 13.20
N LYS A 214 0.30 -10.68 13.70
CA LYS A 214 1.66 -10.67 13.15
C LYS A 214 1.69 -10.98 11.66
N LEU A 215 0.86 -11.91 11.18
CA LEU A 215 0.78 -12.25 9.75
C LEU A 215 0.38 -11.04 8.90
N PHE A 216 -0.57 -10.24 9.39
CA PHE A 216 -0.98 -9.02 8.70
C PHE A 216 0.10 -7.94 8.75
N TYR A 217 0.78 -7.82 9.88
CA TYR A 217 1.88 -6.88 10.05
C TYR A 217 3.02 -7.20 9.09
N ASP A 218 3.50 -8.44 9.08
CA ASP A 218 4.58 -8.88 8.20
C ASP A 218 4.21 -8.68 6.72
N ALA A 219 2.99 -9.05 6.31
CA ALA A 219 2.50 -8.85 4.96
C ALA A 219 2.38 -7.35 4.60
N THR A 220 1.89 -6.52 5.52
CA THR A 220 1.79 -5.07 5.30
C THR A 220 3.17 -4.45 5.12
N VAL A 221 4.14 -4.79 5.97
CA VAL A 221 5.54 -4.34 5.88
C VAL A 221 6.14 -4.77 4.54
N HIS A 222 6.02 -6.06 4.19
CA HIS A 222 6.56 -6.59 2.94
C HIS A 222 5.97 -5.90 1.70
N MET A 223 4.65 -5.71 1.65
CA MET A 223 3.98 -5.07 0.50
C MET A 223 4.17 -3.54 0.45
N SER A 224 4.60 -2.91 1.53
CA SER A 224 4.86 -1.47 1.59
C SER A 224 6.23 -1.06 1.05
N GLY A 225 7.10 -2.02 0.74
CA GLY A 225 8.41 -1.77 0.15
C GLY A 225 8.32 -1.07 -1.20
N SER A 226 9.26 -0.16 -1.47
CA SER A 226 9.37 0.56 -2.75
C SER A 226 10.70 0.34 -3.46
N SER A 227 11.62 -0.42 -2.86
CA SER A 227 12.95 -0.75 -3.40
C SER A 227 13.04 -2.13 -4.05
N TYR A 228 11.99 -2.92 -3.96
CA TYR A 228 11.88 -4.26 -4.53
C TYR A 228 10.48 -4.51 -5.09
N LEU A 229 10.35 -5.60 -5.86
CA LEU A 229 9.08 -5.99 -6.47
C LEU A 229 8.09 -6.46 -5.41
N THR A 230 6.88 -5.91 -5.43
CA THR A 230 5.79 -6.29 -4.53
C THR A 230 4.61 -6.93 -5.27
N SER A 231 4.44 -6.62 -6.55
CA SER A 231 3.33 -7.11 -7.37
C SER A 231 3.35 -8.63 -7.57
N ASN A 232 4.53 -9.23 -7.75
CA ASN A 232 4.70 -10.68 -7.94
C ASN A 232 4.46 -11.52 -6.68
N THR A 233 4.57 -10.91 -5.48
CA THR A 233 4.34 -11.60 -4.19
C THR A 233 2.95 -11.32 -3.63
N TYR A 234 2.28 -10.27 -4.08
CA TYR A 234 1.00 -9.81 -3.58
C TYR A 234 -0.05 -10.91 -3.41
N MET A 235 -0.34 -11.65 -4.48
CA MET A 235 -1.38 -12.69 -4.43
C MET A 235 -1.05 -13.81 -3.45
N PHE A 236 0.24 -14.12 -3.30
CA PHE A 236 0.71 -15.11 -2.35
C PHE A 236 0.43 -14.67 -0.89
N GLU A 237 0.77 -13.44 -0.55
CA GLU A 237 0.54 -12.87 0.78
C GLU A 237 -0.95 -12.79 1.11
N ILE A 238 -1.75 -12.25 0.19
CA ILE A 238 -3.18 -12.07 0.40
C ILE A 238 -3.91 -13.40 0.57
N LEU A 239 -3.61 -14.38 -0.28
CA LEU A 239 -4.23 -15.69 -0.17
C LEU A 239 -3.74 -16.41 1.10
N GLY A 240 -2.49 -16.26 1.50
CA GLY A 240 -1.97 -16.77 2.78
C GLY A 240 -2.75 -16.22 3.98
N ILE A 241 -2.98 -14.91 4.01
CA ILE A 241 -3.81 -14.24 5.02
C ILE A 241 -5.23 -14.83 5.01
N GLY A 242 -5.85 -14.94 3.83
CA GLY A 242 -7.21 -15.51 3.71
C GLY A 242 -7.33 -16.92 4.29
N LYS A 243 -6.32 -17.76 4.05
CA LYS A 243 -6.24 -19.09 4.63
C LYS A 243 -6.19 -19.03 6.17
N SER A 244 -5.31 -18.21 6.72
CA SER A 244 -5.17 -18.04 8.16
C SER A 244 -6.46 -17.50 8.80
N ILE A 245 -7.18 -16.58 8.14
CA ILE A 245 -8.51 -16.13 8.59
C ILE A 245 -9.49 -17.31 8.67
N VAL A 246 -9.55 -18.17 7.63
CA VAL A 246 -10.46 -19.32 7.61
C VAL A 246 -10.10 -20.33 8.70
N GLU A 247 -8.83 -20.61 8.90
CA GLU A 247 -8.36 -21.48 9.98
C GLU A 247 -8.77 -20.93 11.35
N MET A 248 -8.61 -19.62 11.57
CA MET A 248 -8.97 -18.97 12.82
C MET A 248 -10.49 -18.88 13.04
N CYS A 249 -11.31 -18.85 11.98
CA CYS A 249 -12.77 -18.95 12.08
C CYS A 249 -13.22 -20.30 12.67
N ASN A 250 -12.37 -21.33 12.64
CA ASN A 250 -12.62 -22.65 13.21
C ASN A 250 -11.93 -22.84 14.58
N SER A 251 -11.40 -21.79 15.19
CA SER A 251 -10.77 -21.83 16.51
C SER A 251 -11.75 -22.30 17.58
N GLU A 252 -11.27 -23.06 18.56
CA GLU A 252 -12.05 -23.43 19.75
C GLU A 252 -12.33 -22.20 20.65
N ASP A 253 -11.41 -21.22 20.64
CA ASP A 253 -11.60 -19.97 21.37
C ASP A 253 -12.68 -19.09 20.72
N ALA A 254 -13.69 -18.71 21.51
CA ALA A 254 -14.85 -17.97 21.02
C ALA A 254 -14.49 -16.53 20.59
N HIS A 255 -13.54 -15.89 21.28
CA HIS A 255 -13.13 -14.51 20.96
C HIS A 255 -12.33 -14.48 19.66
N LEU A 256 -11.35 -15.39 19.51
CA LEU A 256 -10.60 -15.52 18.25
C LEU A 256 -11.51 -15.82 17.07
N ARG A 257 -12.46 -16.73 17.27
CA ARG A 257 -13.43 -17.09 16.22
C ARG A 257 -14.29 -15.91 15.81
N SER A 258 -14.82 -15.11 16.77
CA SER A 258 -15.61 -13.91 16.49
C SER A 258 -14.81 -12.88 15.73
N THR A 259 -13.60 -12.57 16.22
CA THR A 259 -12.66 -11.65 15.57
C THR A 259 -12.36 -12.08 14.14
N ALA A 260 -12.04 -13.36 13.92
CA ALA A 260 -11.74 -13.89 12.59
C ALA A 260 -12.95 -13.82 11.65
N GLN A 261 -14.17 -14.05 12.14
CA GLN A 261 -15.41 -13.94 11.35
C GLN A 261 -15.67 -12.49 10.92
N ALA A 262 -15.43 -11.49 11.78
CA ALA A 262 -15.52 -10.08 11.42
C ALA A 262 -14.49 -9.72 10.36
N MET A 263 -13.23 -10.18 10.51
CA MET A 263 -12.17 -10.00 9.53
C MET A 263 -12.49 -10.67 8.21
N LYS A 264 -13.02 -11.92 8.25
CA LYS A 264 -13.43 -12.66 7.05
C LYS A 264 -14.46 -11.91 6.24
N LYS A 265 -15.49 -11.39 6.87
CA LYS A 265 -16.53 -10.61 6.19
C LYS A 265 -15.95 -9.41 5.42
N LYS A 266 -14.96 -8.73 6.00
CA LYS A 266 -14.29 -7.61 5.33
C LYS A 266 -13.33 -8.09 4.25
N TYR A 267 -12.58 -9.15 4.50
CA TYR A 267 -11.67 -9.77 3.53
C TYR A 267 -12.43 -10.24 2.29
N ASP A 268 -13.54 -10.95 2.47
CA ASP A 268 -14.36 -11.48 1.37
C ASP A 268 -14.94 -10.37 0.48
N LYS A 269 -15.20 -9.19 1.03
CA LYS A 269 -15.64 -8.03 0.24
C LYS A 269 -14.64 -7.66 -0.87
N TYR A 270 -13.33 -7.81 -0.63
CA TYR A 270 -12.29 -7.39 -1.56
C TYR A 270 -11.68 -8.55 -2.34
N TRP A 271 -11.56 -9.73 -1.73
CA TRP A 271 -10.86 -10.88 -2.29
C TRP A 271 -11.69 -12.17 -2.35
N GLY A 272 -12.87 -12.21 -1.74
CA GLY A 272 -13.74 -13.38 -1.77
C GLY A 272 -14.35 -13.67 -3.15
N ASN A 273 -14.52 -12.66 -3.98
CA ASN A 273 -15.00 -12.81 -5.35
C ASN A 273 -13.83 -12.74 -6.33
N TYR A 274 -13.48 -13.87 -6.95
CA TYR A 274 -12.39 -13.95 -7.92
C TYR A 274 -12.54 -12.98 -9.12
N LYS A 275 -13.79 -12.62 -9.50
CA LYS A 275 -14.07 -11.67 -10.59
C LYS A 275 -13.64 -10.23 -10.26
N SER A 276 -13.45 -9.90 -9.00
CA SER A 276 -13.01 -8.59 -8.56
C SER A 276 -11.49 -8.44 -8.46
N ILE A 277 -10.74 -9.53 -8.64
CA ILE A 277 -9.27 -9.51 -8.61
C ILE A 277 -8.73 -8.79 -9.84
N ASN A 278 -7.81 -7.85 -9.62
CA ASN A 278 -7.09 -7.24 -10.74
C ASN A 278 -6.12 -8.24 -11.36
N MET A 279 -6.37 -8.63 -12.61
CA MET A 279 -5.59 -9.65 -13.32
C MET A 279 -4.12 -9.30 -13.45
N MET A 280 -3.74 -8.02 -13.42
CA MET A 280 -2.32 -7.63 -13.48
C MET A 280 -1.51 -8.20 -12.32
N LEU A 281 -2.12 -8.41 -11.16
CA LEU A 281 -1.46 -9.02 -9.99
C LEU A 281 -1.24 -10.53 -10.15
N LEU A 282 -2.17 -11.22 -10.81
CA LEU A 282 -1.98 -12.63 -11.18
C LEU A 282 -0.96 -12.76 -12.32
N ILE A 283 -0.96 -11.85 -13.28
CA ILE A 283 0.06 -11.81 -14.34
C ILE A 283 1.43 -11.52 -13.74
N ALA A 284 1.55 -10.60 -12.75
CA ALA A 284 2.80 -10.36 -12.05
C ALA A 284 3.34 -11.64 -11.36
N LEU A 285 2.44 -12.43 -10.75
CA LEU A 285 2.78 -13.73 -10.18
C LEU A 285 3.30 -14.71 -11.24
N VAL A 286 2.64 -14.75 -12.42
CA VAL A 286 3.04 -15.61 -13.54
C VAL A 286 4.38 -15.20 -14.14
N LEU A 287 4.67 -13.91 -14.18
CA LEU A 287 5.94 -13.35 -14.66
C LEU A 287 7.12 -13.56 -13.69
N ASP A 288 6.88 -14.12 -12.52
CA ASP A 288 7.94 -14.63 -11.66
C ASP A 288 8.34 -16.05 -12.14
N PRO A 289 9.57 -16.25 -12.65
CA PRO A 289 9.99 -17.52 -13.25
C PRO A 289 9.97 -18.71 -12.28
N ARG A 290 10.01 -18.43 -10.98
CA ARG A 290 9.93 -19.45 -9.91
C ARG A 290 8.50 -19.95 -9.71
N ARG A 291 7.50 -19.25 -10.23
CA ARG A 291 6.08 -19.45 -9.89
C ARG A 291 5.25 -19.84 -11.09
N LYS A 292 5.24 -19.02 -12.15
CA LYS A 292 4.50 -19.21 -13.39
C LYS A 292 3.03 -19.60 -13.15
N VAL A 293 2.33 -20.06 -14.19
CA VAL A 293 0.92 -20.51 -14.10
C VAL A 293 0.76 -21.72 -13.17
N LYS A 294 1.80 -22.57 -13.05
CA LYS A 294 1.72 -23.79 -12.20
C LYS A 294 1.43 -23.45 -10.73
N LEU A 295 2.14 -22.46 -10.17
CA LEU A 295 1.90 -22.04 -8.79
C LEU A 295 0.59 -21.27 -8.68
N ALA A 296 0.27 -20.40 -9.63
CA ALA A 296 -0.98 -19.66 -9.63
C ALA A 296 -2.20 -20.60 -9.60
N ASP A 297 -2.24 -21.65 -10.44
CA ASP A 297 -3.30 -22.66 -10.47
C ASP A 297 -3.39 -23.42 -9.12
N TRP A 298 -2.25 -23.86 -8.59
CA TRP A 298 -2.21 -24.53 -7.28
C TRP A 298 -2.76 -23.66 -6.16
N MET A 299 -2.42 -22.38 -6.15
CA MET A 299 -2.93 -21.42 -5.17
C MET A 299 -4.43 -21.20 -5.32
N MET A 300 -4.91 -20.93 -6.54
CA MET A 300 -6.32 -20.71 -6.81
C MET A 300 -7.19 -21.87 -6.33
N ARG A 301 -6.76 -23.13 -6.56
CA ARG A 301 -7.48 -24.34 -6.09
C ARG A 301 -7.51 -24.53 -4.58
N ARG A 302 -6.61 -23.89 -3.84
CA ARG A 302 -6.62 -23.92 -2.36
C ARG A 302 -7.57 -22.91 -1.75
N PHE A 303 -7.93 -21.86 -2.49
CA PHE A 303 -8.73 -20.73 -2.00
C PHE A 303 -10.14 -20.71 -2.53
N TYR A 304 -10.30 -21.11 -3.77
CA TYR A 304 -11.59 -21.14 -4.44
C TYR A 304 -12.03 -22.59 -4.66
N ASN A 305 -13.33 -22.81 -4.82
CA ASN A 305 -13.80 -24.10 -5.30
C ASN A 305 -13.26 -24.37 -6.72
N ASN A 306 -13.28 -25.63 -7.13
CA ASN A 306 -12.68 -26.03 -8.41
C ASN A 306 -13.25 -25.27 -9.61
N ALA A 307 -14.57 -25.04 -9.65
CA ALA A 307 -15.22 -24.33 -10.76
C ALA A 307 -14.78 -22.86 -10.84
N ASP A 308 -14.70 -22.16 -9.70
CA ASP A 308 -14.22 -20.78 -9.63
C ASP A 308 -12.72 -20.70 -9.96
N ALA A 309 -11.91 -21.66 -9.49
CA ALA A 309 -10.49 -21.75 -9.80
C ALA A 309 -10.24 -21.98 -11.31
N ASP A 310 -10.99 -22.87 -11.95
CA ASP A 310 -10.92 -23.12 -13.38
C ASP A 310 -11.31 -21.86 -14.17
N SER A 311 -12.40 -21.19 -13.78
CA SER A 311 -12.83 -19.92 -14.40
C SER A 311 -11.79 -18.81 -14.26
N LEU A 312 -11.17 -18.69 -13.07
CA LEU A 312 -10.13 -17.70 -12.82
C LEU A 312 -8.87 -17.97 -13.65
N LYS A 313 -8.50 -19.25 -13.80
CA LYS A 313 -7.38 -19.67 -14.65
C LYS A 313 -7.63 -19.31 -16.12
N GLU A 314 -8.82 -19.63 -16.65
CA GLU A 314 -9.20 -19.26 -18.01
C GLU A 314 -9.16 -17.73 -18.22
N MET A 315 -9.66 -16.96 -17.25
CA MET A 315 -9.59 -15.50 -17.28
C MET A 315 -8.14 -14.98 -17.29
N LEU A 316 -7.25 -15.60 -16.50
CA LEU A 316 -5.84 -15.25 -16.43
C LEU A 316 -5.14 -15.52 -17.77
N GLU A 317 -5.33 -16.72 -18.34
CA GLU A 317 -4.71 -17.12 -19.61
C GLU A 317 -5.22 -16.23 -20.77
N SER A 318 -6.52 -15.98 -20.83
CA SER A 318 -7.12 -15.06 -21.81
C SER A 318 -6.60 -13.64 -21.67
N CYS A 319 -6.50 -13.13 -20.44
CA CYS A 319 -5.98 -11.78 -20.17
C CYS A 319 -4.50 -11.66 -20.55
N LEU A 320 -3.68 -12.64 -20.20
CA LEU A 320 -2.27 -12.66 -20.53
C LEU A 320 -2.05 -12.70 -22.05
N LYS A 321 -2.84 -13.50 -22.75
CA LYS A 321 -2.81 -13.56 -24.22
C LYS A 321 -3.19 -12.22 -24.86
N SER A 322 -4.29 -11.59 -24.41
CA SER A 322 -4.72 -10.29 -24.93
C SER A 322 -3.70 -9.18 -24.65
N LEU A 323 -3.08 -9.18 -23.46
CA LEU A 323 -2.02 -8.26 -23.12
C LEU A 323 -0.79 -8.48 -24.03
N TYR A 324 -0.42 -9.73 -24.26
CA TYR A 324 0.69 -10.09 -25.13
C TYR A 324 0.46 -9.61 -26.57
N GLU A 325 -0.73 -9.84 -27.13
CA GLU A 325 -1.13 -9.36 -28.45
C GLU A 325 -1.05 -7.83 -28.57
N GLU A 326 -1.53 -7.09 -27.57
CA GLU A 326 -1.46 -5.62 -27.55
C GLU A 326 0.00 -5.11 -27.59
N TYR A 327 0.91 -5.77 -26.84
CA TYR A 327 2.33 -5.40 -26.86
C TYR A 327 3.01 -5.77 -28.18
N CYS A 328 2.63 -6.88 -28.84
CA CYS A 328 3.09 -7.19 -30.18
C CYS A 328 2.71 -6.09 -31.18
N PHE A 329 1.47 -5.60 -31.15
CA PHE A 329 1.03 -4.52 -32.03
C PHE A 329 1.72 -3.18 -31.73
N GLY A 330 2.04 -2.90 -30.44
CA GLY A 330 2.75 -1.69 -30.03
C GLY A 330 4.19 -1.63 -30.51
N VAL A 331 4.88 -2.77 -30.56
CA VAL A 331 6.26 -2.88 -31.07
C VAL A 331 6.31 -2.68 -32.59
N MET A 332 5.25 -3.06 -33.31
CA MET A 332 5.16 -2.91 -34.77
C MET A 332 4.84 -1.49 -35.24
N ARG A 333 4.43 -0.58 -34.34
CA ARG A 333 4.27 0.85 -34.68
C ARG A 333 5.56 1.60 -34.34
N PRO A 334 6.34 2.10 -35.35
CA PRO A 334 7.47 2.98 -35.07
C PRO A 334 6.96 4.20 -34.30
N GLN A 335 7.59 4.53 -33.17
CA GLN A 335 7.41 5.82 -32.50
C GLN A 335 8.02 6.91 -33.39
N GLY A 336 7.29 7.43 -34.35
CA GLY A 336 7.74 8.47 -35.26
C GLY A 336 6.57 9.06 -36.03
N ASN A 337 6.29 10.32 -35.75
CA ASN A 337 5.47 11.30 -36.48
C ASN A 337 4.25 10.74 -37.25
N VAL A 338 3.07 11.14 -36.79
CA VAL A 338 1.77 10.87 -37.44
C VAL A 338 1.74 11.33 -38.92
N GLU A 339 2.62 12.27 -39.30
CA GLU A 339 2.76 12.74 -40.70
C GLU A 339 3.48 11.75 -41.63
N ALA A 340 4.32 10.84 -41.09
CA ALA A 340 4.97 9.83 -41.92
C ALA A 340 4.06 8.59 -42.23
N ALA A 341 3.01 8.36 -41.41
CA ALA A 341 2.11 7.23 -41.60
C ALA A 341 1.16 7.42 -42.82
N GLN A 342 0.85 8.68 -43.20
CA GLN A 342 0.01 8.95 -44.37
C GLN A 342 0.78 8.89 -45.71
N ALA A 343 2.11 8.96 -45.68
CA ALA A 343 2.93 8.87 -46.87
C ALA A 343 3.28 7.44 -47.29
N PHE A 344 3.07 6.45 -46.42
CA PHE A 344 3.44 5.05 -46.68
C PHE A 344 2.29 4.18 -47.21
N ASP A 345 1.07 4.72 -47.28
CA ASP A 345 -0.10 3.99 -47.77
C ASP A 345 -0.18 3.86 -49.34
N SER A 346 0.81 4.44 -50.05
CA SER A 346 0.83 4.43 -51.51
C SER A 346 1.88 3.52 -52.16
N VAL A 347 2.62 2.73 -51.34
CA VAL A 347 3.53 1.73 -51.91
C VAL A 347 2.75 0.43 -52.07
N SER A 348 2.35 0.12 -53.31
CA SER A 348 1.74 -1.16 -53.71
C SER A 348 2.64 -2.33 -53.26
N ASP A 349 2.10 -3.24 -52.43
CA ASP A 349 2.70 -4.55 -52.14
C ASP A 349 2.11 -5.60 -53.11
N PRO A 350 2.62 -5.71 -54.33
CA PRO A 350 2.04 -6.54 -55.37
C PRO A 350 2.17 -8.05 -55.11
N TYR A 351 2.97 -8.44 -54.12
CA TYR A 351 3.24 -9.84 -53.79
C TYR A 351 2.69 -10.27 -52.45
N GLY A 352 2.02 -9.38 -51.68
CA GLY A 352 1.50 -9.69 -50.35
C GLY A 352 2.57 -10.07 -49.34
N LEU A 353 3.83 -9.68 -49.55
CA LEU A 353 4.95 -10.00 -48.69
C LEU A 353 4.74 -9.47 -47.28
N ARG A 354 4.07 -8.32 -47.18
CA ARG A 354 3.75 -7.70 -45.85
C ARG A 354 2.78 -8.59 -45.07
N VAL A 355 1.79 -9.17 -45.74
CA VAL A 355 0.84 -10.13 -45.12
C VAL A 355 1.56 -11.41 -44.75
N PHE A 356 2.49 -11.88 -45.59
CA PHE A 356 3.31 -13.07 -45.29
C PHE A 356 4.20 -12.86 -44.09
N TYR A 357 4.97 -11.74 -44.00
CA TYR A 357 5.80 -11.45 -42.87
C TYR A 357 5.00 -11.17 -41.57
N LEU A 358 3.78 -10.63 -41.69
CA LEU A 358 2.90 -10.45 -40.54
C LEU A 358 2.35 -11.80 -40.06
N SER A 359 2.04 -12.75 -40.97
CA SER A 359 1.59 -14.09 -40.60
C SER A 359 2.71 -14.97 -40.04
N ASP A 360 3.93 -14.83 -40.55
CA ASP A 360 5.10 -15.55 -40.06
C ASP A 360 5.58 -15.04 -38.70
N ASN A 361 5.58 -13.73 -38.53
CA ASN A 361 5.86 -13.13 -37.22
C ASN A 361 4.79 -13.43 -36.16
N SER A 362 3.51 -13.63 -36.56
CA SER A 362 2.46 -14.05 -35.63
C SER A 362 2.68 -15.46 -35.08
N ASN A 363 3.24 -16.36 -35.93
CA ASN A 363 3.61 -17.72 -35.51
C ASN A 363 4.83 -17.76 -34.59
N THR A 364 5.84 -16.89 -34.82
CA THR A 364 7.02 -16.77 -33.94
C THR A 364 6.68 -16.09 -32.62
N SER A 365 5.81 -15.08 -32.62
CA SER A 365 5.41 -14.38 -31.40
C SER A 365 4.51 -15.23 -30.49
N ASN A 366 3.57 -16.02 -31.05
CA ASN A 366 2.81 -17.00 -30.27
C ASN A 366 3.70 -18.08 -29.64
N ASN A 367 4.87 -18.35 -30.21
CA ASN A 367 5.81 -19.30 -29.65
C ASN A 367 6.52 -18.80 -28.39
N GLU A 368 6.82 -17.48 -28.27
CA GLU A 368 7.49 -16.89 -27.09
C GLU A 368 6.68 -17.09 -25.80
N LEU A 369 5.40 -16.70 -25.81
CA LEU A 369 4.52 -16.86 -24.65
C LEU A 369 4.34 -18.32 -24.27
N GLN A 370 4.07 -19.20 -25.26
CA GLN A 370 3.89 -20.62 -25.01
C GLN A 370 5.20 -21.28 -24.52
N THR A 371 6.33 -20.88 -25.07
CA THR A 371 7.64 -21.35 -24.62
C THR A 371 7.88 -21.01 -23.16
N TYR A 372 7.65 -19.73 -22.75
CA TYR A 372 7.80 -19.30 -21.38
C TYR A 372 6.89 -20.07 -20.42
N LEU A 373 5.61 -20.27 -20.79
CA LEU A 373 4.62 -20.95 -19.94
C LEU A 373 4.91 -22.45 -19.77
N ASN A 374 5.43 -23.10 -20.82
CA ASN A 374 5.72 -24.54 -20.82
C ASN A 374 7.06 -24.91 -20.19
N GLU A 375 7.97 -23.97 -20.07
CA GLU A 375 9.26 -24.23 -19.40
C GLU A 375 9.09 -24.57 -17.93
N ASP A 376 10.05 -25.34 -17.42
CA ASP A 376 10.12 -25.65 -15.99
C ASP A 376 10.27 -24.40 -15.12
N LEU A 377 9.88 -24.53 -13.85
CA LEU A 377 10.04 -23.49 -12.88
C LEU A 377 11.52 -23.29 -12.56
N GLU A 378 11.92 -22.04 -12.37
CA GLU A 378 13.25 -21.74 -11.83
C GLU A 378 13.40 -22.34 -10.44
N GLN A 379 14.44 -23.17 -10.26
CA GLN A 379 14.67 -23.92 -9.03
C GLN A 379 15.33 -23.07 -7.95
N ASN A 380 16.10 -22.05 -8.35
CA ASN A 380 16.76 -21.16 -7.43
C ASN A 380 15.77 -20.15 -6.85
N MET A 381 15.33 -20.38 -5.62
CA MET A 381 14.37 -19.50 -4.93
C MET A 381 14.95 -18.12 -4.56
N GLU A 382 16.28 -17.99 -4.49
CA GLU A 382 16.99 -16.74 -4.15
C GLU A 382 17.28 -15.86 -5.36
N ILE A 383 16.88 -16.29 -6.57
CA ILE A 383 17.15 -15.54 -7.79
C ILE A 383 16.45 -14.19 -7.78
N ASN A 384 17.18 -13.13 -8.17
CA ASN A 384 16.58 -11.82 -8.41
C ASN A 384 15.78 -11.87 -9.72
N VAL A 385 14.46 -11.63 -9.63
CA VAL A 385 13.55 -11.70 -10.76
C VAL A 385 13.91 -10.69 -11.86
N LEU A 386 14.37 -9.49 -11.49
CA LEU A 386 14.77 -8.47 -12.47
C LEU A 386 16.04 -8.88 -13.22
N GLU A 387 17.01 -9.47 -12.53
CA GLU A 387 18.22 -9.99 -13.17
C GLU A 387 17.91 -11.17 -14.10
N TRP A 388 16.99 -12.05 -13.70
CA TRP A 388 16.54 -13.14 -14.57
C TRP A 388 15.94 -12.60 -15.86
N TRP A 389 15.03 -11.60 -15.76
CA TRP A 389 14.44 -10.95 -16.94
C TRP A 389 15.48 -10.23 -17.77
N LYS A 390 16.46 -9.57 -17.15
CA LYS A 390 17.58 -8.92 -17.84
C LYS A 390 18.33 -9.89 -18.76
N VAL A 391 18.68 -11.05 -18.23
CA VAL A 391 19.38 -12.10 -18.98
C VAL A 391 18.51 -12.70 -20.09
N ASN A 392 17.23 -12.91 -19.80
CA ASN A 392 16.30 -13.60 -20.72
C ASN A 392 15.53 -12.63 -21.65
N SER A 393 15.76 -11.30 -21.55
CA SER A 393 15.06 -10.30 -22.36
C SER A 393 15.24 -10.46 -23.86
N GLY A 394 16.41 -10.94 -24.31
CA GLY A 394 16.67 -11.27 -25.71
C GLY A 394 15.92 -12.49 -26.21
N ARG A 395 15.61 -13.44 -25.32
CA ARG A 395 14.85 -14.65 -25.63
C ARG A 395 13.33 -14.40 -25.62
N TYR A 396 12.87 -13.49 -24.77
CA TYR A 396 11.45 -13.13 -24.56
C TYR A 396 11.22 -11.62 -24.70
N PRO A 397 11.45 -10.99 -25.85
CA PRO A 397 11.47 -9.53 -25.99
C PRO A 397 10.11 -8.88 -25.67
N ILE A 398 9.00 -9.50 -26.09
CA ILE A 398 7.64 -8.99 -25.82
C ILE A 398 7.28 -9.20 -24.34
N LEU A 399 7.49 -10.41 -23.82
CA LEU A 399 7.23 -10.70 -22.41
C LEU A 399 8.13 -9.87 -21.48
N ALA A 400 9.36 -9.59 -21.84
CA ALA A 400 10.25 -8.71 -21.09
C ALA A 400 9.69 -7.28 -21.02
N SER A 401 9.09 -6.77 -22.09
CA SER A 401 8.41 -5.48 -22.08
C SER A 401 7.19 -5.49 -21.16
N ILE A 402 6.38 -6.54 -21.21
CA ILE A 402 5.25 -6.74 -20.30
C ILE A 402 5.75 -6.85 -18.84
N ALA A 403 6.82 -7.61 -18.61
CA ALA A 403 7.37 -7.80 -17.27
C ALA A 403 7.85 -6.48 -16.66
N ARG A 404 8.50 -5.60 -17.44
CA ARG A 404 8.89 -4.26 -16.95
C ARG A 404 7.70 -3.43 -16.49
N ASP A 405 6.60 -3.46 -17.23
CA ASP A 405 5.43 -2.66 -16.90
C ASP A 405 4.63 -3.28 -15.74
N VAL A 406 4.38 -4.59 -15.78
CA VAL A 406 3.53 -5.28 -14.79
C VAL A 406 4.23 -5.47 -13.44
N LEU A 407 5.53 -5.83 -13.44
CA LEU A 407 6.27 -6.02 -12.20
C LEU A 407 6.53 -4.70 -11.46
N ALA A 408 6.52 -3.57 -12.16
CA ALA A 408 6.66 -2.25 -11.56
C ALA A 408 5.40 -1.75 -10.83
N ILE A 409 4.24 -2.41 -10.97
CA ILE A 409 2.99 -1.96 -10.34
C ILE A 409 3.13 -1.92 -8.82
N PRO A 410 2.97 -0.74 -8.18
CA PRO A 410 2.96 -0.65 -6.73
C PRO A 410 1.63 -1.16 -6.18
N VAL A 411 1.66 -2.02 -5.19
CA VAL A 411 0.43 -2.57 -4.57
C VAL A 411 -0.06 -1.74 -3.38
N THR A 412 0.69 -0.70 -3.00
CA THR A 412 0.35 0.23 -1.91
C THR A 412 0.60 1.68 -2.29
N THR A 413 0.01 2.62 -1.52
CA THR A 413 0.20 4.07 -1.65
C THR A 413 1.30 4.62 -0.73
N VAL A 414 2.08 3.77 -0.07
CA VAL A 414 3.12 4.16 0.89
C VAL A 414 4.14 5.12 0.28
N ALA A 415 4.48 4.98 -1.00
CA ALA A 415 5.38 5.90 -1.69
C ALA A 415 4.90 7.36 -1.68
N SER A 416 3.60 7.59 -1.88
CA SER A 416 3.00 8.93 -1.80
C SER A 416 2.82 9.41 -0.36
N GLU A 417 2.57 8.51 0.59
CA GLU A 417 2.49 8.82 2.02
C GLU A 417 3.85 9.27 2.57
N SER A 418 4.94 8.60 2.18
CA SER A 418 6.32 9.01 2.51
C SER A 418 6.66 10.40 1.94
N ALA A 419 6.11 10.76 0.77
CA ALA A 419 6.27 12.10 0.23
C ALA A 419 5.52 13.15 1.07
N PHE A 420 4.36 12.81 1.67
CA PHE A 420 3.66 13.71 2.59
C PHE A 420 4.46 13.94 3.87
N SER A 421 5.07 12.92 4.44
CA SER A 421 5.98 13.07 5.60
C SER A 421 7.21 13.94 5.29
N THR A 422 7.72 13.87 4.05
CA THR A 422 8.75 14.82 3.57
C THR A 422 8.18 16.23 3.43
N GLY A 423 6.96 16.35 2.91
CA GLY A 423 6.23 17.61 2.79
C GLY A 423 6.03 18.30 4.14
N GLU A 424 5.73 17.55 5.17
CA GLU A 424 5.57 18.04 6.54
C GLU A 424 6.86 18.66 7.10
N ARG A 425 8.01 18.02 6.86
CA ARG A 425 9.32 18.57 7.24
C ARG A 425 9.68 19.84 6.46
N VAL A 426 9.21 19.97 5.21
CA VAL A 426 9.46 21.15 4.37
C VAL A 426 8.51 22.30 4.72
N LEU A 427 7.25 21.97 5.07
CA LEU A 427 6.16 22.92 5.35
C LEU A 427 5.88 23.01 6.85
N ASP A 428 6.93 23.08 7.67
CA ASP A 428 6.78 23.24 9.11
C ASP A 428 6.20 24.63 9.49
N PRO A 429 5.65 24.82 10.71
CA PRO A 429 5.08 26.09 11.14
C PRO A 429 6.03 27.29 11.04
N TYR A 430 7.34 27.07 11.12
CA TYR A 430 8.37 28.13 11.03
C TYR A 430 8.72 28.48 9.58
N ARG A 431 8.37 27.63 8.60
CA ARG A 431 8.54 27.85 7.15
C ARG A 431 7.23 28.06 6.42
N SER A 432 6.27 28.66 7.10
CA SER A 432 4.92 28.90 6.59
C SER A 432 4.83 29.86 5.40
N SER A 433 5.94 30.55 5.04
CA SER A 433 6.01 31.48 3.91
C SER A 433 6.30 30.80 2.56
N LEU A 434 6.56 29.48 2.52
CA LEU A 434 6.83 28.78 1.27
C LEU A 434 5.57 28.70 0.41
N THR A 435 5.72 29.09 -0.87
CA THR A 435 4.62 28.91 -1.82
C THR A 435 4.45 27.42 -2.17
N PRO A 436 3.23 26.96 -2.52
CA PRO A 436 3.02 25.59 -2.96
C PRO A 436 3.96 25.12 -4.06
N THR A 437 4.28 26.00 -5.02
CA THR A 437 5.21 25.71 -6.12
C THR A 437 6.64 25.51 -5.62
N THR A 438 7.10 26.30 -4.65
CA THR A 438 8.42 26.13 -4.04
C THR A 438 8.51 24.85 -3.24
N ALA A 439 7.43 24.50 -2.48
CA ALA A 439 7.35 23.25 -1.76
C ALA A 439 7.39 22.04 -2.70
N GLU A 440 6.63 22.05 -3.80
CA GLU A 440 6.67 21.02 -4.83
C GLU A 440 8.08 20.88 -5.41
N ALA A 441 8.73 21.98 -5.79
CA ALA A 441 10.08 21.96 -6.34
C ALA A 441 11.09 21.33 -5.36
N LEU A 442 11.05 21.69 -4.07
CA LEU A 442 11.95 21.15 -3.06
C LEU A 442 11.74 19.65 -2.86
N ILE A 443 10.48 19.20 -2.72
CA ILE A 443 10.14 17.80 -2.47
C ILE A 443 10.50 16.94 -3.67
N CYS A 444 10.14 17.38 -4.89
CA CYS A 444 10.47 16.64 -6.11
C CYS A 444 11.98 16.59 -6.33
N THR A 445 12.70 17.71 -6.18
CA THR A 445 14.16 17.75 -6.34
C THR A 445 14.85 16.82 -5.33
N GLN A 446 14.44 16.84 -4.07
CA GLN A 446 14.99 15.95 -3.06
C GLN A 446 14.81 14.47 -3.43
N ASP A 447 13.63 14.08 -3.93
CA ASP A 447 13.37 12.69 -4.35
C ASP A 447 14.20 12.30 -5.59
N TRP A 448 14.36 13.23 -6.55
CA TRP A 448 15.13 12.98 -7.76
C TRP A 448 16.64 12.93 -7.53
N LEU A 449 17.18 13.71 -6.59
CA LEU A 449 18.59 13.73 -6.20
C LEU A 449 18.99 12.56 -5.31
N LYS A 450 18.04 12.01 -4.53
CA LYS A 450 18.27 10.74 -3.85
C LYS A 450 18.44 9.69 -4.94
N GLY A 451 19.70 9.34 -5.21
CA GLY A 451 20.03 8.29 -6.19
C GLY A 451 19.35 6.98 -5.84
N THR A 452 19.37 6.02 -6.76
CA THR A 452 18.93 4.63 -6.59
C THR A 452 19.74 3.85 -5.53
N SER A 453 20.56 4.51 -4.75
CA SER A 453 21.26 3.92 -3.61
C SER A 453 20.22 3.39 -2.64
N SER A 454 20.13 2.10 -2.62
CA SER A 454 19.29 1.24 -1.79
C SER A 454 19.15 1.77 -0.36
N SER A 455 18.18 2.61 -0.09
CA SER A 455 17.63 2.62 1.24
C SER A 455 16.58 1.52 1.26
N LEU A 456 16.98 0.35 1.71
CA LEU A 456 16.04 -0.56 2.33
C LEU A 456 15.14 0.33 3.21
N ILE A 457 13.82 0.22 3.08
CA ILE A 457 12.93 0.74 4.13
C ILE A 457 13.38 -0.04 5.36
N THR A 458 14.16 0.61 6.19
CA THR A 458 14.64 0.04 7.44
C THR A 458 13.48 0.13 8.44
N ASN A 459 13.53 -0.68 9.49
CA ASN A 459 12.64 -0.46 10.64
C ASN A 459 12.70 1.00 11.11
N GLU A 460 13.84 1.70 10.93
CA GLU A 460 13.97 3.15 11.15
C GLU A 460 13.06 4.01 10.27
N ASP A 461 12.77 3.65 9.05
CA ASP A 461 11.84 4.41 8.19
C ASP A 461 10.40 4.21 8.65
N PHE A 462 10.03 3.02 9.15
CA PHE A 462 8.76 2.78 9.82
C PHE A 462 8.71 3.48 11.18
N GLU A 463 9.75 3.40 11.99
CA GLU A 463 9.86 4.11 13.28
C GLU A 463 9.85 5.64 13.09
N ASN A 464 10.45 6.15 12.01
CA ASN A 464 10.38 7.56 11.66
C ASN A 464 8.98 7.95 11.17
N LEU A 465 8.32 7.11 10.36
CA LEU A 465 6.92 7.32 9.99
C LEU A 465 6.02 7.35 11.24
N GLU A 466 6.22 6.42 12.17
CA GLU A 466 5.50 6.33 13.43
C GLU A 466 5.80 7.51 14.37
N ARG A 467 7.06 7.97 14.41
CA ARG A 467 7.45 9.14 15.21
C ARG A 467 6.80 10.43 14.71
N PHE A 468 6.76 10.64 13.41
CA PHE A 468 6.09 11.80 12.81
C PHE A 468 4.59 11.82 13.06
N GLU A 469 3.97 10.66 13.13
CA GLU A 469 2.55 10.54 13.45
C GLU A 469 2.26 10.82 14.92
N GLN A 470 3.18 10.45 15.82
CA GLN A 470 3.08 10.79 17.23
C GLN A 470 3.24 12.30 17.48
N GLU A 471 4.11 12.97 16.72
CA GLU A 471 4.29 14.42 16.79
C GLU A 471 3.06 15.18 16.27
N LEU A 472 2.37 14.66 15.23
CA LEU A 472 1.12 15.22 14.72
C LEU A 472 -0.02 15.18 15.76
N ILE A 473 -0.18 14.06 16.46
CA ILE A 473 -1.22 13.93 17.51
C ILE A 473 -0.96 14.92 18.64
N CYS A 474 0.32 15.14 19.02
CA CYS A 474 0.67 16.11 20.03
C CYS A 474 0.39 17.57 19.62
N MET A 475 0.30 17.85 18.30
CA MET A 475 -0.02 19.19 17.78
C MET A 475 -1.53 19.42 17.61
N GLU A 476 -2.33 18.38 17.39
CA GLU A 476 -3.80 18.48 17.33
C GLU A 476 -4.44 18.68 18.72
N ASP A 477 -3.78 18.22 19.78
CA ASP A 477 -4.17 18.42 21.19
C ASP A 477 -3.58 19.72 21.81
N GLY A 478 -3.32 20.74 21.01
CA GLY A 478 -2.94 22.08 21.48
C GLY A 478 -3.97 22.61 22.48
N PRO A 479 -3.55 23.38 23.52
CA PRO A 479 -4.42 23.77 24.61
C PRO A 479 -5.65 24.48 24.10
N SER A 480 -6.82 23.91 24.33
CA SER A 480 -8.10 24.59 24.15
C SER A 480 -8.06 25.88 24.94
N CYS A 481 -7.96 27.00 24.22
CA CYS A 481 -8.05 28.33 24.79
C CYS A 481 -9.45 28.47 25.41
N SER A 482 -9.55 28.24 26.70
CA SER A 482 -10.73 28.58 27.48
C SER A 482 -10.86 30.12 27.44
N THR A 483 -11.74 30.60 26.57
CA THR A 483 -12.24 31.97 26.62
C THR A 483 -13.02 32.13 27.94
N SER A 484 -12.35 32.61 28.98
CA SER A 484 -13.03 33.17 30.12
C SER A 484 -13.71 34.47 29.71
N SER A 485 -15.03 34.38 29.52
CA SER A 485 -15.92 35.53 29.43
C SER A 485 -15.91 36.24 30.81
N SER A 486 -15.13 37.31 30.92
CA SER A 486 -15.29 38.28 32.00
C SER A 486 -16.53 39.10 31.71
N SER A 487 -17.57 38.87 32.52
CA SER A 487 -18.72 39.75 32.66
C SER A 487 -18.25 41.08 33.27
N LEU A 488 -18.28 42.15 32.49
CA LEU A 488 -18.24 43.53 32.99
C LEU A 488 -19.61 43.84 33.58
N ALA A 489 -19.61 43.99 34.92
CA ALA A 489 -20.69 44.63 35.62
C ALA A 489 -20.69 46.14 35.28
N GLN A 490 -21.82 46.66 34.83
CA GLN A 490 -22.09 48.09 34.84
C GLN A 490 -22.46 48.48 36.29
N GLU A 491 -21.73 49.41 36.85
CA GLU A 491 -22.23 50.25 37.95
C GLU A 491 -22.62 51.58 37.36
N ASP A 492 -23.86 51.94 37.60
CA ASP A 492 -24.41 53.28 37.46
C ASP A 492 -23.80 54.22 38.49
N ASP A 493 -23.36 55.42 38.07
CA ASP A 493 -23.67 56.74 38.63
C ASP A 493 -23.34 57.84 37.60
#